data_7a62956122291464413b77c281f29b41
#
_entry.id   7a62956122291464413b77c281f29b41
#
_cell.length_a   1.000
_cell.length_b   1.000
_cell.length_c   1.000
_cell.angle_alpha   90.00
_cell.angle_beta   90.00
_cell.angle_gamma   90.00
#
_symmetry.space_group_name_H-M   'P 1'
#
loop_
_entity.id
_entity.type
_entity.pdbx_description
1 polymer ?
#
loop_
_entity_poly.entity_id
_entity_poly.type
_entity_poly.pdbx_seq_one_letter_code
_entity_poly.pdbx_strand_id
1 'polypeptide(L)'
;IGIGAAARAAPDGYTLLCSSSAFVVNPSLYRNAPYDPVRDFAPLSTLGASPNVLAVRPESRFATLQDLLDFARANPDRLNWASPATGTTPHLAGEIIRIRAGVKVQHIGYTGAGPAVQAALAGQIDYLVAHQGSVEQQLRSGQLRALAHTGTGRQADWPDLPSVAEYGIHGAESDTFLALLAPAGVPAPVLT
;
A
#
# COMPACT_ATOMS: atom_id res chain seq x y z
N ILE A 1 -16.04 -8.54 2.04
CA ILE A 1 -16.86 -9.68 2.55
C ILE A 1 -16.31 -10.13 3.90
N GLY A 2 -15.03 -10.53 4.03
CA GLY A 2 -14.47 -11.10 5.26
C GLY A 2 -14.58 -10.21 6.50
N ILE A 3 -14.29 -8.90 6.37
CA ILE A 3 -14.40 -7.94 7.49
C ILE A 3 -15.84 -7.88 8.01
N GLY A 4 -16.84 -7.78 7.12
CA GLY A 4 -18.25 -7.76 7.52
C GLY A 4 -18.74 -9.10 8.10
N ALA A 5 -18.13 -10.23 7.73
CA ALA A 5 -18.41 -11.52 8.36
C ALA A 5 -17.87 -11.55 9.79
N ALA A 6 -16.63 -11.12 9.99
CA ALA A 6 -16.01 -11.02 11.30
C ALA A 6 -16.76 -10.04 12.24
N ALA A 7 -17.23 -8.91 11.73
CA ALA A 7 -18.02 -7.94 12.50
C ALA A 7 -19.32 -8.51 13.07
N ARG A 8 -19.87 -9.55 12.43
CA ARG A 8 -21.12 -10.22 12.87
C ARG A 8 -20.90 -11.56 13.56
N ALA A 9 -19.66 -11.96 13.75
CA ALA A 9 -19.33 -13.19 14.44
C ALA A 9 -19.64 -13.11 15.95
N ALA A 10 -19.86 -14.25 16.58
CA ALA A 10 -20.05 -14.30 18.03
C ALA A 10 -18.80 -13.78 18.75
N PRO A 11 -18.95 -12.92 19.78
CA PRO A 11 -17.83 -12.37 20.52
C PRO A 11 -17.33 -13.34 21.62
N ASP A 12 -17.03 -14.57 21.24
CA ASP A 12 -16.63 -15.66 22.10
C ASP A 12 -15.12 -15.92 22.14
N GLY A 13 -14.35 -15.14 21.35
CA GLY A 13 -12.88 -15.25 21.25
C GLY A 13 -12.38 -16.28 20.25
N TYR A 14 -13.25 -17.04 19.59
CA TYR A 14 -12.85 -18.04 18.58
C TYR A 14 -12.77 -17.49 17.16
N THR A 15 -13.28 -16.27 16.92
CA THR A 15 -13.18 -15.60 15.62
C THR A 15 -12.20 -14.44 15.73
N LEU A 16 -11.17 -14.45 14.89
CA LEU A 16 -10.20 -13.36 14.77
C LEU A 16 -10.19 -12.85 13.34
N LEU A 17 -9.98 -11.54 13.20
CA LEU A 17 -9.78 -10.87 11.92
C LEU A 17 -8.31 -10.43 11.80
N CYS A 18 -7.59 -10.96 10.81
CA CYS A 18 -6.34 -10.37 10.36
C CYS A 18 -6.64 -9.45 9.17
N SER A 19 -6.34 -8.16 9.28
CA SER A 19 -6.60 -7.18 8.23
C SER A 19 -5.48 -6.16 8.11
N SER A 20 -5.39 -5.54 6.93
CA SER A 20 -4.44 -4.46 6.66
C SER A 20 -5.05 -3.10 6.96
N SER A 21 -4.23 -2.04 6.83
CA SER A 21 -4.66 -0.63 6.95
C SER A 21 -5.86 -0.25 6.07
N ALA A 22 -6.17 -1.00 5.01
CA ALA A 22 -7.40 -0.85 4.24
C ALA A 22 -8.68 -1.01 5.11
N PHE A 23 -8.59 -1.74 6.22
CA PHE A 23 -9.67 -1.90 7.20
C PHE A 23 -10.20 -0.56 7.73
N VAL A 24 -9.30 0.39 8.05
CA VAL A 24 -9.70 1.72 8.58
C VAL A 24 -10.01 2.71 7.46
N VAL A 25 -9.53 2.48 6.24
CA VAL A 25 -9.71 3.38 5.09
C VAL A 25 -11.02 3.12 4.34
N ASN A 26 -11.40 1.85 4.19
CA ASN A 26 -12.55 1.46 3.37
C ASN A 26 -13.88 2.16 3.74
N PRO A 27 -14.22 2.42 5.01
CA PRO A 27 -15.45 3.16 5.34
C PRO A 27 -15.50 4.59 4.78
N SER A 28 -14.33 5.21 4.56
CA SER A 28 -14.25 6.54 3.93
C SER A 28 -14.35 6.48 2.40
N LEU A 29 -14.04 5.35 1.80
CA LEU A 29 -14.07 5.16 0.34
C LEU A 29 -15.40 4.61 -0.16
N TYR A 30 -16.08 3.78 0.62
CA TYR A 30 -17.28 3.09 0.22
C TYR A 30 -18.48 3.54 1.06
N ARG A 31 -19.51 4.08 0.41
CA ARG A 31 -20.73 4.59 1.09
C ARG A 31 -21.44 3.57 1.98
N ASN A 32 -21.34 2.28 1.65
CA ASN A 32 -22.04 1.20 2.33
C ASN A 32 -21.03 0.17 2.86
N ALA A 33 -20.02 0.60 3.62
CA ALA A 33 -19.13 -0.31 4.32
C ALA A 33 -19.97 -1.11 5.35
N PRO A 34 -19.94 -2.47 5.34
CA PRO A 34 -20.81 -3.29 6.20
C PRO A 34 -20.23 -3.43 7.60
N TYR A 35 -19.43 -2.48 8.07
CA TYR A 35 -18.80 -2.47 9.40
C TYR A 35 -18.32 -1.05 9.77
N ASP A 36 -18.15 -0.84 11.05
CA ASP A 36 -17.49 0.33 11.65
C ASP A 36 -16.18 -0.16 12.30
N PRO A 37 -15.00 0.34 11.88
CA PRO A 37 -13.71 -0.16 12.37
C PRO A 37 -13.46 0.14 13.85
N VAL A 38 -14.13 1.13 14.42
CA VAL A 38 -13.94 1.54 15.82
C VAL A 38 -14.96 0.85 16.72
N ARG A 39 -16.20 0.74 16.27
CA ARG A 39 -17.30 0.21 17.08
C ARG A 39 -17.40 -1.30 17.05
N ASP A 40 -17.15 -1.94 15.91
CA ASP A 40 -17.47 -3.35 15.68
C ASP A 40 -16.28 -4.28 15.99
N PHE A 41 -15.12 -3.74 16.40
CA PHE A 41 -13.90 -4.51 16.65
C PHE A 41 -13.13 -4.07 17.88
N ALA A 42 -12.48 -5.04 18.54
CA ALA A 42 -11.46 -4.84 19.57
C ALA A 42 -10.07 -5.08 18.96
N PRO A 43 -9.16 -4.10 18.95
CA PRO A 43 -7.78 -4.32 18.47
C PRO A 43 -7.00 -5.17 19.48
N LEU A 44 -6.26 -6.16 18.97
CA LEU A 44 -5.43 -7.05 19.79
C LEU A 44 -3.95 -6.72 19.63
N SER A 45 -3.46 -6.71 18.39
CA SER A 45 -2.04 -6.49 18.13
C SER A 45 -1.80 -5.99 16.71
N THR A 46 -0.74 -5.21 16.53
CA THR A 46 -0.12 -4.99 15.21
C THR A 46 0.89 -6.10 14.97
N LEU A 47 0.69 -6.88 13.92
CA LEU A 47 1.56 -8.00 13.56
C LEU A 47 2.81 -7.54 12.83
N GLY A 48 2.75 -6.40 12.17
CA GLY A 48 3.86 -5.78 11.46
C GLY A 48 3.41 -4.60 10.64
N ALA A 49 4.36 -3.74 10.29
CA ALA A 49 4.15 -2.63 9.38
C ALA A 49 5.39 -2.46 8.51
N SER A 50 5.21 -2.07 7.26
CA SER A 50 6.31 -1.65 6.40
C SER A 50 5.82 -0.67 5.33
N PRO A 51 6.72 0.15 4.78
CA PRO A 51 6.35 1.14 3.78
C PRO A 51 5.91 0.50 2.46
N ASN A 52 5.30 1.32 1.63
CA ASN A 52 5.12 1.02 0.23
C ASN A 52 6.37 1.46 -0.55
N VAL A 53 6.62 0.84 -1.69
CA VAL A 53 7.72 1.19 -2.59
C VAL A 53 7.18 1.52 -3.96
N LEU A 54 7.83 2.48 -4.61
CA LEU A 54 7.67 2.75 -6.03
C LEU A 54 8.77 1.98 -6.76
N ALA A 55 8.40 1.09 -7.64
CA ALA A 55 9.34 0.21 -8.33
C ALA A 55 9.12 0.21 -9.84
N VAL A 56 10.20 0.05 -10.57
CA VAL A 56 10.22 -0.05 -12.02
C VAL A 56 11.01 -1.30 -12.46
N ARG A 57 10.88 -1.69 -13.71
CA ARG A 57 11.78 -2.71 -14.30
C ARG A 57 13.21 -2.17 -14.39
N PRO A 58 14.23 -3.05 -14.36
CA PRO A 58 15.63 -2.64 -14.53
C PRO A 58 15.89 -1.85 -15.84
N GLU A 59 15.20 -2.24 -16.92
CA GLU A 59 15.31 -1.60 -18.25
C GLU A 59 14.55 -0.28 -18.34
N SER A 60 13.85 0.12 -17.30
CA SER A 60 13.17 1.42 -17.27
C SER A 60 14.16 2.56 -17.45
N ARG A 61 13.75 3.56 -18.23
CA ARG A 61 14.51 4.81 -18.41
C ARG A 61 14.65 5.63 -17.12
N PHE A 62 13.85 5.33 -16.09
CA PHE A 62 13.85 6.10 -14.86
C PHE A 62 14.82 5.48 -13.86
N ALA A 63 15.95 6.12 -13.62
CA ALA A 63 16.92 5.70 -12.61
C ALA A 63 16.52 6.13 -11.20
N THR A 64 15.83 7.26 -11.08
CA THR A 64 15.38 7.88 -9.83
C THR A 64 13.89 8.23 -9.89
N LEU A 65 13.30 8.52 -8.72
CA LEU A 65 11.94 9.06 -8.67
C LEU A 65 11.87 10.44 -9.37
N GLN A 66 12.93 11.26 -9.28
CA GLN A 66 12.98 12.56 -9.94
C GLN A 66 12.84 12.43 -11.46
N ASP A 67 13.56 11.48 -12.08
CA ASP A 67 13.47 11.24 -13.53
C ASP A 67 12.04 10.89 -13.97
N LEU A 68 11.36 10.05 -13.17
CA LEU A 68 9.97 9.67 -13.41
C LEU A 68 9.03 10.88 -13.31
N LEU A 69 9.19 11.68 -12.27
CA LEU A 69 8.36 12.86 -12.05
C LEU A 69 8.58 13.93 -13.13
N ASP A 70 9.81 14.17 -13.53
CA ASP A 70 10.13 15.15 -14.56
C ASP A 70 9.60 14.72 -15.93
N PHE A 71 9.72 13.42 -16.23
CA PHE A 71 9.08 12.87 -17.43
C PHE A 71 7.56 13.01 -17.40
N ALA A 72 6.92 12.69 -16.26
CA ALA A 72 5.47 12.79 -16.10
C ALA A 72 4.95 14.23 -16.24
N ARG A 73 5.71 15.23 -15.74
CA ARG A 73 5.39 16.65 -15.91
C ARG A 73 5.47 17.09 -17.36
N ALA A 74 6.53 16.67 -18.05
CA ALA A 74 6.75 17.00 -19.46
C ALA A 74 5.79 16.26 -20.42
N ASN A 75 5.24 15.12 -19.99
CA ASN A 75 4.41 14.24 -20.80
C ASN A 75 3.14 13.80 -20.05
N PRO A 76 2.15 14.68 -19.87
CA PRO A 76 0.91 14.35 -19.16
C PRO A 76 0.21 13.13 -19.76
N ASP A 77 -0.33 12.28 -18.90
CA ASP A 77 -1.12 11.08 -19.24
C ASP A 77 -0.38 10.03 -20.09
N ARG A 78 0.96 10.08 -20.13
CA ARG A 78 1.79 9.14 -20.90
C ARG A 78 2.31 7.98 -20.05
N LEU A 79 2.19 8.04 -18.74
CA LEU A 79 2.62 6.98 -17.83
C LEU A 79 1.42 6.29 -17.19
N ASN A 80 1.53 4.97 -17.10
CA ASN A 80 0.61 4.11 -16.36
C ASN A 80 1.31 3.56 -15.13
N TRP A 81 0.60 3.53 -14.01
CA TRP A 81 1.09 2.89 -12.81
C TRP A 81 0.07 1.92 -12.22
N ALA A 82 0.57 0.92 -11.53
CA ALA A 82 -0.26 -0.10 -10.92
C ALA A 82 -0.20 -0.07 -9.40
N SER A 83 -1.29 -0.50 -8.79
CA SER A 83 -1.34 -0.94 -7.39
C SER A 83 -2.07 -2.28 -7.27
N PRO A 84 -1.92 -3.01 -6.14
CA PRO A 84 -2.60 -4.27 -5.89
C PRO A 84 -4.12 -4.19 -6.01
N ALA A 85 -4.72 -3.09 -5.57
CA ALA A 85 -6.15 -2.83 -5.74
C ALA A 85 -6.48 -1.37 -5.39
N THR A 86 -7.58 -0.86 -5.94
CA THR A 86 -8.14 0.44 -5.56
C THR A 86 -8.52 0.42 -4.06
N GLY A 87 -8.18 1.50 -3.34
CA GLY A 87 -8.48 1.65 -1.91
C GLY A 87 -7.46 0.98 -0.97
N THR A 88 -6.41 0.36 -1.52
CA THR A 88 -5.28 -0.13 -0.71
C THR A 88 -4.30 0.99 -0.36
N THR A 89 -3.47 0.79 0.65
CA THR A 89 -2.44 1.76 1.05
C THR A 89 -1.49 2.12 -0.10
N PRO A 90 -1.00 1.16 -0.93
CA PRO A 90 -0.22 1.49 -2.11
C PRO A 90 -0.96 2.40 -3.11
N HIS A 91 -2.26 2.16 -3.33
CA HIS A 91 -3.06 3.02 -4.20
C HIS A 91 -3.14 4.45 -3.66
N LEU A 92 -3.48 4.60 -2.37
CA LEU A 92 -3.61 5.91 -1.75
C LEU A 92 -2.27 6.66 -1.73
N ALA A 93 -1.18 5.97 -1.42
CA ALA A 93 0.17 6.53 -1.48
C ALA A 93 0.50 7.04 -2.89
N GLY A 94 0.26 6.23 -3.91
CA GLY A 94 0.46 6.62 -5.31
C GLY A 94 -0.36 7.84 -5.71
N GLU A 95 -1.63 7.91 -5.28
CA GLU A 95 -2.50 9.06 -5.54
C GLU A 95 -2.03 10.34 -4.82
N ILE A 96 -1.60 10.22 -3.56
CA ILE A 96 -1.06 11.37 -2.82
C ILE A 96 0.22 11.88 -3.50
N ILE A 97 1.13 10.96 -3.90
CA ILE A 97 2.35 11.31 -4.64
C ILE A 97 1.99 12.03 -5.94
N ARG A 98 1.05 11.47 -6.72
CA ARG A 98 0.58 12.08 -7.98
C ARG A 98 0.08 13.51 -7.77
N ILE A 99 -0.78 13.72 -6.76
CA ILE A 99 -1.37 15.02 -6.43
C ILE A 99 -0.29 16.00 -5.95
N ARG A 100 0.57 15.59 -5.02
CA ARG A 100 1.61 16.43 -4.43
C ARG A 100 2.71 16.81 -5.43
N ALA A 101 3.07 15.88 -6.30
CA ALA A 101 4.04 16.13 -7.37
C ALA A 101 3.45 16.93 -8.57
N GLY A 102 2.13 17.12 -8.60
CA GLY A 102 1.44 17.83 -9.67
C GLY A 102 1.53 17.14 -11.03
N VAL A 103 1.57 15.80 -11.06
CA VAL A 103 1.71 15.02 -12.30
C VAL A 103 0.38 14.38 -12.70
N LYS A 104 0.23 14.17 -14.03
CA LYS A 104 -0.90 13.45 -14.62
C LYS A 104 -0.42 12.10 -15.11
N VAL A 105 -0.85 11.04 -14.44
CA VAL A 105 -0.53 9.64 -14.72
C VAL A 105 -1.77 8.79 -14.51
N GLN A 106 -1.90 7.66 -15.21
CA GLN A 106 -3.07 6.81 -15.15
C GLN A 106 -2.86 5.64 -14.18
N HIS A 107 -3.79 5.45 -13.26
CA HIS A 107 -3.79 4.32 -12.34
C HIS A 107 -4.48 3.10 -12.94
N ILE A 108 -3.87 1.91 -12.76
CA ILE A 108 -4.43 0.61 -13.11
C ILE A 108 -4.48 -0.24 -11.83
N GLY A 109 -5.71 -0.46 -11.33
CA GLY A 109 -5.97 -1.34 -10.18
C GLY A 109 -6.00 -2.80 -10.60
N TYR A 110 -5.22 -3.64 -9.91
CA TYR A 110 -5.22 -5.09 -10.11
C TYR A 110 -6.05 -5.81 -9.03
N THR A 111 -6.15 -7.14 -9.12
CA THR A 111 -6.88 -7.96 -8.15
C THR A 111 -5.98 -8.59 -7.09
N GLY A 112 -4.86 -7.94 -6.78
CA GLY A 112 -3.89 -8.36 -5.78
C GLY A 112 -2.45 -8.01 -6.17
N ALA A 113 -1.50 -8.22 -5.24
CA ALA A 113 -0.10 -7.91 -5.46
C ALA A 113 0.54 -8.78 -6.56
N GLY A 114 0.22 -10.09 -6.59
CA GLY A 114 0.76 -11.01 -7.60
C GLY A 114 0.51 -10.54 -9.04
N PRO A 115 -0.74 -10.34 -9.47
CA PRO A 115 -1.05 -9.82 -10.80
C PRO A 115 -0.41 -8.46 -11.11
N ALA A 116 -0.34 -7.53 -10.15
CA ALA A 116 0.30 -6.24 -10.34
C ALA A 116 1.82 -6.36 -10.55
N VAL A 117 2.48 -7.23 -9.80
CA VAL A 117 3.91 -7.54 -9.95
C VAL A 117 4.18 -8.17 -11.31
N GLN A 118 3.37 -9.15 -11.73
CA GLN A 118 3.52 -9.77 -13.05
C GLN A 118 3.37 -8.75 -14.19
N ALA A 119 2.41 -7.84 -14.09
CA ALA A 119 2.24 -6.76 -15.06
C ALA A 119 3.47 -5.82 -15.11
N ALA A 120 4.06 -5.52 -13.95
CA ALA A 120 5.30 -4.74 -13.88
C ALA A 120 6.46 -5.46 -14.56
N LEU A 121 6.68 -6.74 -14.26
CA LEU A 121 7.73 -7.56 -14.86
C LEU A 121 7.57 -7.71 -16.37
N ALA A 122 6.31 -7.85 -16.83
CA ALA A 122 5.98 -7.95 -18.25
C ALA A 122 6.05 -6.60 -19.00
N GLY A 123 6.25 -5.48 -18.31
CA GLY A 123 6.29 -4.15 -18.91
C GLY A 123 4.95 -3.61 -19.40
N GLN A 124 3.87 -4.11 -18.85
CA GLN A 124 2.51 -3.64 -19.16
C GLN A 124 2.20 -2.30 -18.49
N ILE A 125 3.00 -1.92 -17.49
CA ILE A 125 2.91 -0.67 -16.74
C ILE A 125 4.31 -0.02 -16.64
N ASP A 126 4.35 1.28 -16.45
CA ASP A 126 5.60 2.03 -16.34
C ASP A 126 6.23 1.91 -14.95
N TYR A 127 5.41 1.94 -13.89
CA TYR A 127 5.85 1.74 -12.52
C TYR A 127 4.76 1.11 -11.63
N LEU A 128 5.21 0.48 -10.57
CA LEU A 128 4.38 -0.19 -9.56
C LEU A 128 4.49 0.55 -8.24
N VAL A 129 3.36 0.74 -7.55
CA VAL A 129 3.35 1.09 -6.12
C VAL A 129 2.79 -0.11 -5.36
N ALA A 130 3.59 -0.70 -4.50
CA ALA A 130 3.23 -1.91 -3.78
C ALA A 130 3.81 -1.91 -2.36
N HIS A 131 3.21 -2.69 -1.48
CA HIS A 131 3.78 -2.97 -0.17
C HIS A 131 5.16 -3.64 -0.32
N GLN A 132 6.17 -3.16 0.42
CA GLN A 132 7.55 -3.62 0.31
C GLN A 132 7.67 -5.15 0.38
N GLY A 133 7.04 -5.78 1.38
CA GLY A 133 7.08 -7.23 1.56
C GLY A 133 6.49 -8.03 0.39
N SER A 134 5.61 -7.42 -0.42
CA SER A 134 5.03 -8.09 -1.59
C SER A 134 5.96 -8.11 -2.81
N VAL A 135 7.00 -7.29 -2.83
CA VAL A 135 7.94 -7.13 -3.95
C VAL A 135 9.39 -7.33 -3.54
N GLU A 136 9.64 -7.64 -2.28
CA GLU A 136 11.00 -7.75 -1.73
C GLU A 136 11.86 -8.75 -2.50
N GLN A 137 11.30 -9.91 -2.84
CA GLN A 137 12.03 -10.92 -3.62
C GLN A 137 12.48 -10.37 -4.98
N GLN A 138 11.62 -9.65 -5.68
CA GLN A 138 11.91 -9.06 -6.99
C GLN A 138 12.94 -7.93 -6.89
N LEU A 139 12.89 -7.16 -5.81
CA LEU A 139 13.89 -6.12 -5.55
C LEU A 139 15.26 -6.74 -5.24
N ARG A 140 15.31 -7.74 -4.36
CA ARG A 140 16.57 -8.43 -4.00
C ARG A 140 17.19 -9.21 -5.15
N SER A 141 16.36 -9.79 -6.03
CA SER A 141 16.83 -10.50 -7.24
C SER A 141 17.17 -9.56 -8.41
N GLY A 142 16.92 -8.25 -8.27
CA GLY A 142 17.14 -7.28 -9.35
C GLY A 142 16.12 -7.35 -10.48
N GLN A 143 15.03 -8.10 -10.33
CA GLN A 143 13.93 -8.15 -11.31
C GLN A 143 13.10 -6.86 -11.31
N LEU A 144 13.09 -6.13 -10.19
CA LEU A 144 12.57 -4.79 -10.08
C LEU A 144 13.62 -3.89 -9.41
N ARG A 145 13.57 -2.59 -9.70
CA ARG A 145 14.38 -1.56 -9.06
C ARG A 145 13.45 -0.60 -8.32
N ALA A 146 13.66 -0.43 -7.01
CA ALA A 146 12.96 0.57 -6.23
C ALA A 146 13.52 1.97 -6.54
N LEU A 147 12.63 2.96 -6.66
CA LEU A 147 12.98 4.38 -6.85
C LEU A 147 12.87 5.17 -5.55
N ALA A 148 11.89 4.84 -4.74
CA ALA A 148 11.64 5.46 -3.44
C ALA A 148 10.69 4.60 -2.60
N HIS A 149 10.60 4.91 -1.30
CA HIS A 149 9.63 4.33 -0.38
C HIS A 149 8.79 5.41 0.32
N THR A 150 7.64 5.01 0.89
CA THR A 150 6.70 5.92 1.57
C THR A 150 6.88 5.97 3.09
N GLY A 151 7.89 5.32 3.65
CA GLY A 151 8.17 5.34 5.09
C GLY A 151 8.79 6.67 5.54
N THR A 152 8.73 6.92 6.84
CA THR A 152 9.42 8.05 7.47
C THR A 152 10.91 7.76 7.63
N GLY A 153 11.75 8.66 7.10
CA GLY A 153 13.22 8.50 7.17
C GLY A 153 13.75 7.31 6.40
N ARG A 154 15.05 7.04 6.54
CA ARG A 154 15.71 5.91 5.89
C ARG A 154 15.37 4.59 6.56
N GLN A 155 15.10 3.56 5.77
CA GLN A 155 14.80 2.22 6.26
C GLN A 155 16.09 1.44 6.50
N ALA A 156 16.17 0.73 7.63
CA ALA A 156 17.40 -0.04 8.01
C ALA A 156 17.76 -1.12 6.97
N ASP A 157 16.74 -1.79 6.42
CA ASP A 157 16.92 -2.85 5.41
C ASP A 157 17.29 -2.31 4.02
N TRP A 158 17.01 -1.03 3.76
CA TRP A 158 17.21 -0.35 2.47
C TRP A 158 17.78 1.06 2.71
N PRO A 159 18.98 1.20 3.31
CA PRO A 159 19.51 2.50 3.73
C PRO A 159 19.79 3.46 2.57
N ASP A 160 20.04 2.92 1.38
CA ASP A 160 20.31 3.71 0.17
C ASP A 160 19.03 4.11 -0.60
N LEU A 161 17.88 3.50 -0.28
CA LEU A 161 16.62 3.84 -0.93
C LEU A 161 16.06 5.12 -0.29
N PRO A 162 15.83 6.20 -1.07
CA PRO A 162 15.30 7.43 -0.52
C PRO A 162 13.81 7.32 -0.21
N SER A 163 13.36 8.09 0.77
CA SER A 163 11.93 8.30 1.01
C SER A 163 11.35 9.31 0.00
N VAL A 164 10.05 9.25 -0.24
CA VAL A 164 9.35 10.23 -1.10
C VAL A 164 9.47 11.66 -0.53
N ALA A 165 9.63 11.82 0.78
CA ALA A 165 9.84 13.12 1.42
C ALA A 165 11.14 13.79 1.00
N GLU A 166 12.18 13.02 0.67
CA GLU A 166 13.47 13.54 0.17
C GLU A 166 13.34 14.18 -1.24
N TYR A 167 12.25 13.89 -1.92
CA TYR A 167 11.88 14.56 -3.20
C TYR A 167 10.87 15.70 -3.01
N GLY A 168 10.67 16.16 -1.76
CA GLY A 168 9.73 17.24 -1.43
C GLY A 168 8.26 16.81 -1.44
N ILE A 169 7.96 15.52 -1.48
CA ILE A 169 6.60 14.98 -1.47
C ILE A 169 6.23 14.65 -0.03
N HIS A 170 5.77 15.64 0.70
CA HIS A 170 5.33 15.49 2.08
C HIS A 170 3.85 15.12 2.18
N GLY A 171 3.47 14.36 3.22
CA GLY A 171 2.11 13.87 3.46
C GLY A 171 1.73 12.65 2.63
N ALA A 172 2.72 12.02 1.96
CA ALA A 172 2.57 10.73 1.30
C ALA A 172 3.23 9.60 2.11
N GLU A 173 3.79 9.95 3.27
CA GLU A 173 4.36 8.98 4.20
C GLU A 173 3.23 8.07 4.70
N SER A 174 3.39 6.78 4.45
CA SER A 174 2.37 5.78 4.79
C SER A 174 2.98 4.39 4.87
N ASP A 175 2.61 3.69 5.93
CA ASP A 175 2.93 2.28 6.07
C ASP A 175 1.67 1.43 5.86
N THR A 176 1.84 0.29 5.25
CA THR A 176 0.85 -0.77 5.33
C THR A 176 1.11 -1.57 6.59
N PHE A 177 0.18 -1.55 7.52
CA PHE A 177 0.23 -2.41 8.70
C PHE A 177 -0.71 -3.60 8.55
N LEU A 178 -0.40 -4.68 9.25
CA LEU A 178 -1.27 -5.81 9.49
C LEU A 178 -1.64 -5.82 10.96
N ALA A 179 -2.93 -5.93 11.25
CA ALA A 179 -3.45 -5.96 12.61
C ALA A 179 -4.31 -7.21 12.83
N LEU A 180 -4.23 -7.71 14.05
CA LEU A 180 -5.13 -8.74 14.58
C LEU A 180 -6.22 -8.05 15.41
N LEU A 181 -7.46 -8.40 15.12
CA LEU A 181 -8.65 -7.82 15.76
C LEU A 181 -9.60 -8.95 16.14
N ALA A 182 -10.39 -8.73 17.18
CA ALA A 182 -11.53 -9.56 17.53
C ALA A 182 -12.84 -8.79 17.29
N PRO A 183 -14.00 -9.45 17.15
CA PRO A 183 -15.30 -8.78 17.22
C PRO A 183 -15.44 -8.01 18.54
N ALA A 184 -16.13 -6.86 18.49
CA ALA A 184 -16.42 -6.10 19.70
C ALA A 184 -17.27 -6.94 20.68
N GLY A 185 -17.05 -6.74 21.99
CA GLY A 185 -17.81 -7.43 23.03
C GLY A 185 -17.20 -8.76 23.49
N VAL A 186 -16.06 -9.19 22.94
CA VAL A 186 -15.30 -10.31 23.53
C VAL A 186 -14.93 -9.98 24.97
N PRO A 187 -15.16 -10.89 25.96
CA PRO A 187 -14.85 -10.62 27.36
C PRO A 187 -13.37 -10.29 27.60
N ALA A 188 -13.10 -9.29 28.44
CA ALA A 188 -11.74 -8.84 28.71
C ALA A 188 -10.75 -9.95 29.10
N PRO A 189 -11.12 -10.99 29.91
CA PRO A 189 -10.21 -12.09 30.23
C PRO A 189 -9.82 -12.97 29.04
N VAL A 190 -10.51 -12.85 27.91
CA VAL A 190 -10.20 -13.60 26.67
C VAL A 190 -9.26 -12.77 25.75
N LEU A 191 -9.24 -11.43 25.93
CA LEU A 191 -8.42 -10.51 25.16
C LEU A 191 -6.99 -10.31 25.73
N THR A 192 -6.74 -10.82 26.93
CA THR A 192 -5.44 -10.75 27.64
C THR A 192 -4.73 -12.09 27.56
#